data_73d86b947fb9703b2e5c195cbbd48463
#
_entry.id   73d86b947fb9703b2e5c195cbbd48463
#
_cell.length_a   1.000
_cell.length_b   1.000
_cell.length_c   1.000
_cell.angle_alpha   90.00
_cell.angle_beta   90.00
_cell.angle_gamma   90.00
#
_symmetry.space_group_name_H-M   'P 1'
#
loop_
_entity.id
_entity.type
_entity.pdbx_description
1 polymer ?
#
loop_
_entity_poly.entity_id
_entity_poly.type
_entity_poly.pdbx_seq_one_letter_code
_entity_poly.pdbx_strand_id
1 'polypeptide(L)'
;GKIAPNWPIRVSVGYYNQSGLLRTDNAERYTGSVTLNPSFFKDHLKLNINAKGSINNNTFGNTEAIWAASTINPTIPVYSGLDTFGGYTEAVDNTGAPVNGAVMNPVGLIQMNDSHSNVRRFIGNIDADYRVHFFPDLKLHATIGYDYAQGKGSVYVPAEAAQNYTTSGLDYSYGPQKKENRLLTLYANYNKLVEPIKSSFDVTAGYDYQYWKATNPLYSEMNTLGEVLKTSKATDERHVLLSYYGRLNYSFDSRYMLTTTVRRDATSRFAKNVRWGTFPSVALGWRVTEESFLKNNKVLSNLKVRASYGVTGQQDGIGNYNYLPIYTISQNGAESIMGNDYIYTYRPKSYVSDLKWETTTSWNV
;
A
#
# COMPACT_ATOMS: atom_id res chain seq x y z
N GLY A 1 -29.21 -3.55 -11.51
CA GLY A 1 -30.61 -3.61 -11.05
C GLY A 1 -30.99 -2.45 -10.15
N LYS A 2 -32.23 -2.42 -9.69
CA LYS A 2 -32.74 -1.48 -8.70
C LYS A 2 -33.52 -2.24 -7.65
N ILE A 3 -33.33 -1.92 -6.36
CA ILE A 3 -34.17 -2.45 -5.27
C ILE A 3 -35.45 -1.62 -5.15
N ALA A 4 -35.37 -0.31 -5.44
CA ALA A 4 -36.45 0.66 -5.49
C ALA A 4 -36.13 1.69 -6.60
N PRO A 5 -37.08 2.55 -7.03
CA PRO A 5 -36.84 3.52 -8.10
C PRO A 5 -35.54 4.34 -7.95
N ASN A 6 -35.20 4.75 -6.73
CA ASN A 6 -34.03 5.59 -6.43
C ASN A 6 -32.91 4.82 -5.72
N TRP A 7 -32.90 3.48 -5.82
CA TRP A 7 -31.94 2.61 -5.14
C TRP A 7 -31.27 1.66 -6.14
N PRO A 8 -30.39 2.17 -7.02
CA PRO A 8 -29.60 1.29 -7.88
C PRO A 8 -28.69 0.39 -7.05
N ILE A 9 -28.64 -0.88 -7.44
CA ILE A 9 -27.76 -1.89 -6.86
C ILE A 9 -26.96 -2.59 -7.94
N ARG A 10 -25.71 -2.84 -7.65
CA ARG A 10 -24.83 -3.72 -8.41
C ARG A 10 -24.22 -4.75 -7.47
N VAL A 11 -24.35 -6.02 -7.81
CA VAL A 11 -23.68 -7.13 -7.16
C VAL A 11 -22.76 -7.77 -8.19
N SER A 12 -21.53 -8.09 -7.78
CA SER A 12 -20.57 -8.77 -8.63
C SER A 12 -19.88 -9.87 -7.82
N VAL A 13 -19.70 -11.02 -8.44
CA VAL A 13 -18.87 -12.10 -7.96
C VAL A 13 -17.82 -12.40 -9.01
N GLY A 14 -16.62 -12.77 -8.60
CA GLY A 14 -15.53 -13.08 -9.50
C GLY A 14 -14.68 -14.21 -8.94
N TYR A 15 -14.24 -15.05 -9.84
CA TYR A 15 -13.24 -16.07 -9.63
C TYR A 15 -12.07 -15.82 -10.57
N TYR A 16 -10.88 -15.96 -10.05
CA TYR A 16 -9.66 -15.83 -10.81
C TYR A 16 -8.67 -16.90 -10.37
N ASN A 17 -8.07 -17.59 -11.33
CA ASN A 17 -7.01 -18.56 -11.11
C ASN A 17 -5.92 -18.31 -12.14
N GLN A 18 -4.69 -18.20 -11.66
CA GLN A 18 -3.51 -18.01 -12.49
C GLN A 18 -2.37 -18.86 -11.99
N SER A 19 -1.83 -19.70 -12.88
CA SER A 19 -0.54 -20.34 -12.67
C SER A 19 0.59 -19.39 -13.05
N GLY A 20 1.65 -19.38 -12.27
CA GLY A 20 2.85 -18.60 -12.55
C GLY A 20 3.74 -19.27 -13.60
N LEU A 21 4.90 -18.63 -13.87
CA LEU A 21 5.92 -19.20 -14.74
C LEU A 21 6.66 -20.37 -14.07
N LEU A 22 6.81 -20.34 -12.75
CA LEU A 22 7.29 -21.49 -11.99
C LEU A 22 6.19 -22.53 -11.86
N ARG A 23 6.56 -23.79 -11.97
CA ARG A 23 5.62 -24.92 -12.08
C ARG A 23 4.63 -25.03 -10.92
N THR A 24 5.01 -24.64 -9.71
CA THR A 24 4.18 -24.71 -8.51
C THR A 24 3.50 -23.39 -8.14
N ASP A 25 3.86 -22.28 -8.78
CA ASP A 25 3.21 -20.99 -8.52
C ASP A 25 1.75 -21.03 -8.95
N ASN A 26 0.87 -20.68 -8.03
CA ASN A 26 -0.55 -20.51 -8.30
C ASN A 26 -1.15 -19.39 -7.44
N ALA A 27 -2.02 -18.61 -8.04
CA ALA A 27 -2.81 -17.58 -7.35
C ALA A 27 -4.29 -17.78 -7.67
N GLU A 28 -5.06 -18.12 -6.66
CA GLU A 28 -6.50 -18.29 -6.74
C GLU A 28 -7.18 -17.18 -5.94
N ARG A 29 -8.18 -16.51 -6.53
CA ARG A 29 -8.91 -15.42 -5.88
C ARG A 29 -10.40 -15.52 -6.08
N TYR A 30 -11.12 -15.45 -4.99
CA TYR A 30 -12.56 -15.25 -4.95
C TYR A 30 -12.87 -13.81 -4.54
N THR A 31 -13.78 -13.15 -5.24
CA THR A 31 -14.20 -11.78 -4.94
C THR A 31 -15.71 -11.67 -4.95
N GLY A 32 -16.24 -10.91 -3.98
CA GLY A 32 -17.61 -10.48 -3.95
C GLY A 32 -17.68 -8.98 -3.74
N SER A 33 -18.55 -8.27 -4.46
CA SER A 33 -18.76 -6.85 -4.22
C SER A 33 -20.22 -6.45 -4.37
N VAL A 34 -20.60 -5.45 -3.58
CA VAL A 34 -21.92 -4.82 -3.62
C VAL A 34 -21.71 -3.32 -3.67
N THR A 35 -22.41 -2.66 -4.60
CA THR A 35 -22.49 -1.21 -4.69
C THR A 35 -23.95 -0.79 -4.64
N LEU A 36 -24.27 0.17 -3.77
CA LEU A 36 -25.58 0.77 -3.61
C LEU A 36 -25.46 2.28 -3.81
N ASN A 37 -26.34 2.86 -4.63
CA ASN A 37 -26.35 4.30 -4.90
C ASN A 37 -27.74 4.89 -4.61
N PRO A 38 -28.23 4.84 -3.36
CA PRO A 38 -29.51 5.41 -3.03
C PRO A 38 -29.49 6.94 -3.07
N SER A 39 -30.61 7.53 -3.51
CA SER A 39 -30.84 8.96 -3.40
C SER A 39 -32.09 9.27 -2.60
N PHE A 40 -32.05 10.36 -1.84
CA PHE A 40 -33.08 10.80 -0.91
C PHE A 40 -33.38 12.28 -1.12
N PHE A 41 -34.55 12.71 -0.64
CA PHE A 41 -34.96 14.11 -0.62
C PHE A 41 -34.90 14.75 -2.02
N LYS A 42 -35.46 14.08 -3.05
CA LYS A 42 -35.43 14.55 -4.45
C LYS A 42 -33.99 14.83 -4.92
N ASP A 43 -33.08 13.88 -4.70
CA ASP A 43 -31.67 13.93 -5.07
C ASP A 43 -30.80 14.97 -4.33
N HIS A 44 -31.32 15.54 -3.23
CA HIS A 44 -30.50 16.40 -2.37
C HIS A 44 -29.43 15.62 -1.61
N LEU A 45 -29.74 14.39 -1.17
CA LEU A 45 -28.77 13.49 -0.56
C LEU A 45 -28.55 12.28 -1.47
N LYS A 46 -27.32 12.09 -1.91
CA LYS A 46 -26.88 10.92 -2.67
C LYS A 46 -25.86 10.16 -1.85
N LEU A 47 -26.08 8.86 -1.70
CA LEU A 47 -25.11 7.98 -1.07
C LEU A 47 -24.47 7.06 -2.13
N ASN A 48 -23.21 6.75 -1.94
CA ASN A 48 -22.51 5.70 -2.66
C ASN A 48 -21.91 4.77 -1.62
N ILE A 49 -22.44 3.56 -1.51
CA ILE A 49 -22.03 2.56 -0.54
C ILE A 49 -21.39 1.41 -1.30
N ASN A 50 -20.11 1.17 -1.06
CA ASN A 50 -19.36 0.07 -1.64
C ASN A 50 -18.86 -0.86 -0.57
N ALA A 51 -19.02 -2.16 -0.79
CA ALA A 51 -18.42 -3.21 0.02
C ALA A 51 -17.83 -4.28 -0.91
N LYS A 52 -16.57 -4.65 -0.69
CA LYS A 52 -15.87 -5.68 -1.45
C LYS A 52 -15.12 -6.60 -0.49
N GLY A 53 -15.36 -7.90 -0.62
CA GLY A 53 -14.60 -8.95 0.05
C GLY A 53 -13.76 -9.74 -0.95
N SER A 54 -12.59 -10.22 -0.54
CA SER A 54 -11.80 -11.16 -1.30
C SER A 54 -11.11 -12.19 -0.42
N ILE A 55 -10.92 -13.39 -0.96
CA ILE A 55 -10.11 -14.47 -0.39
C ILE A 55 -9.10 -14.84 -1.46
N ASN A 56 -7.81 -14.76 -1.14
CA ASN A 56 -6.73 -15.17 -2.02
C ASN A 56 -6.04 -16.40 -1.41
N ASN A 57 -5.91 -17.48 -2.16
CA ASN A 57 -5.08 -18.62 -1.86
C ASN A 57 -3.90 -18.58 -2.82
N ASN A 58 -2.69 -18.57 -2.28
CA ASN A 58 -1.48 -18.54 -3.09
C ASN A 58 -0.61 -19.74 -2.72
N THR A 59 -0.02 -20.34 -3.73
CA THR A 59 1.10 -21.28 -3.62
C THR A 59 2.32 -20.61 -4.21
N PHE A 60 3.45 -20.67 -3.53
CA PHE A 60 4.68 -20.02 -3.95
C PHE A 60 5.73 -21.05 -4.34
N GLY A 61 6.22 -20.98 -5.57
CA GLY A 61 7.38 -21.73 -6.00
C GLY A 61 8.68 -21.13 -5.48
N ASN A 62 9.70 -21.94 -5.35
CA ASN A 62 11.03 -21.46 -4.98
C ASN A 62 11.68 -20.76 -6.17
N THR A 63 11.84 -19.44 -6.10
CA THR A 63 12.40 -18.60 -7.19
C THR A 63 13.89 -18.85 -7.42
N GLU A 64 14.62 -19.43 -6.46
CA GLU A 64 16.03 -19.80 -6.64
C GLU A 64 16.21 -20.83 -7.75
N ALA A 65 15.18 -21.63 -8.03
CA ALA A 65 15.18 -22.59 -9.12
C ALA A 65 15.43 -21.95 -10.49
N ILE A 66 15.06 -20.68 -10.70
CA ILE A 66 15.30 -19.97 -11.97
C ILE A 66 16.81 -19.77 -12.18
N TRP A 67 17.49 -19.27 -11.14
CA TRP A 67 18.94 -19.10 -11.18
C TRP A 67 19.64 -20.46 -11.29
N ALA A 68 19.23 -21.43 -10.47
CA ALA A 68 19.80 -22.79 -10.52
C ALA A 68 19.68 -23.41 -11.92
N ALA A 69 18.51 -23.30 -12.56
CA ALA A 69 18.28 -23.84 -13.91
C ALA A 69 19.16 -23.17 -14.98
N SER A 70 19.53 -21.89 -14.78
CA SER A 70 20.40 -21.17 -15.73
C SER A 70 21.90 -21.48 -15.54
N THR A 71 22.29 -22.01 -14.38
CA THR A 71 23.70 -22.19 -14.01
C THR A 71 24.12 -23.64 -13.83
N ILE A 72 23.17 -24.56 -13.60
CA ILE A 72 23.49 -25.99 -13.45
C ILE A 72 24.06 -26.57 -14.72
N ASN A 73 25.03 -27.50 -14.61
CA ASN A 73 25.58 -28.20 -15.75
C ASN A 73 24.49 -29.09 -16.40
N PRO A 74 24.14 -28.87 -17.68
CA PRO A 74 23.05 -29.59 -18.35
C PRO A 74 23.33 -31.09 -18.58
N THR A 75 24.54 -31.55 -18.34
CA THR A 75 24.89 -32.99 -18.43
C THR A 75 24.56 -33.76 -17.16
N ILE A 76 24.24 -33.07 -16.07
CA ILE A 76 23.83 -33.71 -14.80
C ILE A 76 22.40 -34.16 -14.95
N PRO A 77 22.08 -35.46 -14.69
CA PRO A 77 20.70 -35.96 -14.73
C PRO A 77 19.88 -35.32 -13.60
N VAL A 78 18.60 -35.07 -13.87
CA VAL A 78 17.69 -34.50 -12.87
C VAL A 78 17.49 -35.43 -11.69
N TYR A 79 17.38 -36.72 -11.97
CA TYR A 79 17.14 -37.77 -10.98
C TYR A 79 18.39 -38.65 -10.79
N SER A 80 18.73 -38.90 -9.51
CA SER A 80 19.89 -39.68 -9.12
C SER A 80 19.68 -41.20 -9.20
N GLY A 81 18.41 -41.65 -9.18
CA GLY A 81 18.08 -43.07 -9.00
C GLY A 81 18.27 -43.62 -7.57
N LEU A 82 18.59 -42.72 -6.61
CA LEU A 82 18.72 -42.98 -5.17
C LEU A 82 17.61 -42.28 -4.41
N ASP A 83 17.26 -42.76 -3.24
CA ASP A 83 16.23 -42.14 -2.39
C ASP A 83 16.71 -40.83 -1.66
N THR A 84 18.03 -40.55 -1.70
CA THR A 84 18.60 -39.34 -1.12
C THR A 84 18.08 -38.09 -1.84
N PHE A 85 17.88 -37.03 -1.09
CA PHE A 85 17.39 -35.73 -1.59
C PHE A 85 16.07 -35.83 -2.39
N GLY A 86 15.17 -36.72 -1.94
CA GLY A 86 13.90 -36.99 -2.64
C GLY A 86 14.06 -37.54 -4.04
N GLY A 87 15.20 -38.20 -4.34
CA GLY A 87 15.51 -38.78 -5.65
C GLY A 87 16.18 -37.81 -6.64
N TYR A 88 16.42 -36.53 -6.24
CA TYR A 88 17.07 -35.53 -7.10
C TYR A 88 18.58 -35.65 -7.03
N THR A 89 19.26 -35.37 -8.15
CA THR A 89 20.73 -35.38 -8.19
C THR A 89 21.27 -34.07 -7.58
N GLU A 90 22.08 -34.21 -6.53
CA GLU A 90 22.76 -33.12 -5.88
C GLU A 90 24.28 -33.36 -5.84
N ALA A 91 25.04 -32.25 -5.79
CA ALA A 91 26.47 -32.33 -5.54
C ALA A 91 26.70 -32.64 -4.06
N VAL A 92 27.36 -33.73 -3.77
CA VAL A 92 27.63 -34.16 -2.38
C VAL A 92 29.12 -34.22 -2.09
N ASP A 93 29.48 -34.02 -0.84
CA ASP A 93 30.83 -34.20 -0.33
C ASP A 93 31.09 -35.69 0.00
N ASN A 94 32.28 -35.98 0.56
CA ASN A 94 32.67 -37.33 0.94
C ASN A 94 31.87 -37.91 2.13
N THR A 95 31.05 -37.12 2.80
CA THR A 95 30.13 -37.56 3.85
C THR A 95 28.71 -37.85 3.33
N GLY A 96 28.45 -37.51 2.06
CA GLY A 96 27.14 -37.62 1.44
C GLY A 96 26.23 -36.40 1.71
N ALA A 97 26.73 -35.34 2.32
CA ALA A 97 26.01 -34.08 2.53
C ALA A 97 26.10 -33.16 1.30
N PRO A 98 25.10 -32.32 1.04
CA PRO A 98 25.16 -31.36 -0.06
C PRO A 98 26.36 -30.42 0.09
N VAL A 99 27.12 -30.22 -1.00
CA VAL A 99 28.26 -29.31 -1.03
C VAL A 99 27.78 -27.88 -0.86
N ASN A 100 28.27 -27.19 0.17
CA ASN A 100 27.91 -25.80 0.41
C ASN A 100 28.35 -24.90 -0.76
N GLY A 101 27.42 -24.11 -1.29
CA GLY A 101 27.64 -23.22 -2.43
C GLY A 101 27.57 -23.88 -3.81
N ALA A 102 27.37 -25.21 -3.89
CA ALA A 102 27.05 -25.87 -5.17
C ALA A 102 25.67 -25.47 -5.66
N VAL A 103 25.48 -25.48 -6.99
CA VAL A 103 24.17 -25.23 -7.61
C VAL A 103 23.27 -26.41 -7.33
N MET A 104 22.17 -26.19 -6.64
CA MET A 104 21.17 -27.20 -6.31
C MET A 104 20.33 -27.58 -7.53
N ASN A 105 19.74 -28.77 -7.48
CA ASN A 105 18.84 -29.24 -8.54
C ASN A 105 17.59 -28.34 -8.63
N PRO A 106 17.33 -27.67 -9.77
CA PRO A 106 16.21 -26.73 -9.89
C PRO A 106 14.84 -27.41 -9.77
N VAL A 107 14.73 -28.68 -10.16
CA VAL A 107 13.48 -29.43 -10.01
C VAL A 107 13.26 -29.81 -8.55
N GLY A 108 14.30 -30.21 -7.84
CA GLY A 108 14.25 -30.47 -6.40
C GLY A 108 13.84 -29.23 -5.61
N LEU A 109 14.43 -28.06 -5.93
CA LEU A 109 14.07 -26.76 -5.32
C LEU A 109 12.58 -26.43 -5.45
N ILE A 110 11.95 -26.78 -6.57
CA ILE A 110 10.52 -26.51 -6.80
C ILE A 110 9.63 -27.58 -6.13
N GLN A 111 9.95 -28.86 -6.30
CA GLN A 111 9.06 -29.94 -5.90
C GLN A 111 9.10 -30.24 -4.39
N MET A 112 10.24 -29.93 -3.75
CA MET A 112 10.43 -30.12 -2.31
C MET A 112 10.20 -28.81 -1.52
N ASN A 113 9.42 -27.86 -2.06
CA ASN A 113 9.03 -26.64 -1.40
C ASN A 113 7.50 -26.51 -1.44
N ASP A 114 6.87 -26.55 -0.29
CA ASP A 114 5.43 -26.36 -0.13
C ASP A 114 5.17 -25.11 0.69
N SER A 115 4.91 -24.00 -0.01
CA SER A 115 4.70 -22.69 0.60
C SER A 115 3.35 -22.11 0.20
N HIS A 116 2.50 -21.87 1.19
CA HIS A 116 1.14 -21.40 0.99
C HIS A 116 0.85 -20.12 1.74
N SER A 117 -0.09 -19.32 1.21
CA SER A 117 -0.72 -18.27 1.99
C SER A 117 -2.22 -18.15 1.71
N ASN A 118 -2.96 -17.76 2.74
CA ASN A 118 -4.36 -17.37 2.64
C ASN A 118 -4.51 -15.92 3.11
N VAL A 119 -5.01 -15.07 2.23
CA VAL A 119 -5.25 -13.65 2.53
C VAL A 119 -6.73 -13.34 2.37
N ARG A 120 -7.35 -12.81 3.43
CA ARG A 120 -8.72 -12.32 3.42
C ARG A 120 -8.70 -10.81 3.52
N ARG A 121 -9.45 -10.13 2.64
CA ARG A 121 -9.51 -8.67 2.64
C ARG A 121 -10.95 -8.20 2.50
N PHE A 122 -11.28 -7.17 3.26
CA PHE A 122 -12.51 -6.41 3.14
C PHE A 122 -12.16 -4.95 2.88
N ILE A 123 -12.80 -4.36 1.88
CA ILE A 123 -12.73 -2.92 1.59
C ILE A 123 -14.15 -2.40 1.50
N GLY A 124 -14.44 -1.34 2.23
CA GLY A 124 -15.74 -0.68 2.16
C GLY A 124 -15.61 0.83 2.28
N ASN A 125 -16.50 1.55 1.61
CA ASN A 125 -16.66 2.98 1.79
C ASN A 125 -18.12 3.40 1.71
N ILE A 126 -18.42 4.49 2.38
CA ILE A 126 -19.68 5.21 2.28
C ILE A 126 -19.34 6.65 1.93
N ASP A 127 -19.81 7.10 0.77
CA ASP A 127 -19.73 8.49 0.35
C ASP A 127 -21.13 9.10 0.46
N ALA A 128 -21.22 10.28 1.01
CA ALA A 128 -22.46 11.03 1.16
C ALA A 128 -22.29 12.44 0.57
N ASP A 129 -23.07 12.74 -0.47
CA ASP A 129 -23.16 14.05 -1.09
C ASP A 129 -24.50 14.70 -0.75
N TYR A 130 -24.48 15.79 -0.01
CA TYR A 130 -25.66 16.52 0.40
C TYR A 130 -25.68 17.93 -0.18
N ARG A 131 -26.66 18.22 -1.06
CA ARG A 131 -26.95 19.57 -1.53
C ARG A 131 -27.89 20.26 -0.53
N VAL A 132 -27.43 21.33 0.09
CA VAL A 132 -28.21 22.03 1.11
C VAL A 132 -29.52 22.57 0.55
N HIS A 133 -30.66 22.22 1.16
CA HIS A 133 -31.98 22.50 0.63
C HIS A 133 -32.29 24.03 0.48
N PHE A 134 -31.90 24.81 1.47
CA PHE A 134 -32.10 26.26 1.48
C PHE A 134 -30.95 27.05 0.85
N PHE A 135 -29.84 26.35 0.48
CA PHE A 135 -28.68 26.95 -0.15
C PHE A 135 -28.04 25.99 -1.16
N PRO A 136 -28.70 25.78 -2.34
CA PRO A 136 -28.34 24.71 -3.28
C PRO A 136 -26.94 24.83 -3.91
N ASP A 137 -26.35 26.01 -3.86
CA ASP A 137 -25.00 26.27 -4.34
C ASP A 137 -23.94 25.66 -3.42
N LEU A 138 -24.32 25.29 -2.18
CA LEU A 138 -23.46 24.63 -1.21
C LEU A 138 -23.70 23.12 -1.20
N LYS A 139 -22.65 22.35 -1.35
CA LYS A 139 -22.63 20.89 -1.22
C LYS A 139 -21.72 20.50 -0.05
N LEU A 140 -22.20 19.56 0.74
CA LEU A 140 -21.42 18.93 1.80
C LEU A 140 -21.10 17.50 1.38
N HIS A 141 -19.87 17.09 1.57
CA HIS A 141 -19.42 15.74 1.26
C HIS A 141 -18.79 15.08 2.47
N ALA A 142 -19.08 13.80 2.67
CA ALA A 142 -18.46 12.96 3.67
C ALA A 142 -18.13 11.60 3.08
N THR A 143 -16.89 11.15 3.25
CA THR A 143 -16.46 9.78 2.95
C THR A 143 -15.96 9.13 4.23
N ILE A 144 -16.45 7.93 4.52
CA ILE A 144 -15.89 7.01 5.51
C ILE A 144 -15.41 5.77 4.77
N GLY A 145 -14.13 5.44 4.92
CA GLY A 145 -13.51 4.27 4.29
C GLY A 145 -12.87 3.35 5.34
N TYR A 146 -12.97 2.05 5.09
CA TYR A 146 -12.34 1.01 5.89
C TYR A 146 -11.76 -0.08 4.99
N ASP A 147 -10.49 -0.41 5.20
CA ASP A 147 -9.79 -1.48 4.49
C ASP A 147 -9.09 -2.36 5.53
N TYR A 148 -9.46 -3.62 5.58
CA TYR A 148 -8.89 -4.61 6.49
C TYR A 148 -8.42 -5.82 5.70
N ALA A 149 -7.17 -6.21 5.93
CA ALA A 149 -6.60 -7.42 5.38
C ALA A 149 -5.98 -8.27 6.49
N GLN A 150 -6.15 -9.59 6.39
CA GLN A 150 -5.54 -10.57 7.27
C GLN A 150 -4.92 -11.68 6.43
N GLY A 151 -3.63 -11.95 6.63
CA GLY A 151 -2.89 -12.98 5.93
C GLY A 151 -2.23 -13.96 6.89
N LYS A 152 -2.27 -15.25 6.56
CA LYS A 152 -1.52 -16.31 7.22
C LYS A 152 -0.93 -17.23 6.17
N GLY A 153 0.14 -17.92 6.52
CA GLY A 153 0.75 -18.88 5.62
C GLY A 153 1.52 -19.96 6.36
N SER A 154 2.02 -20.91 5.59
CA SER A 154 2.87 -22.02 6.05
C SER A 154 3.98 -22.26 5.04
N VAL A 155 5.08 -22.77 5.52
CA VAL A 155 6.23 -23.22 4.73
C VAL A 155 6.61 -24.61 5.22
N TYR A 156 6.68 -25.57 4.31
CA TYR A 156 7.18 -26.89 4.56
C TYR A 156 8.24 -27.24 3.52
N VAL A 157 9.38 -27.70 4.01
CA VAL A 157 10.47 -28.26 3.21
C VAL A 157 10.92 -29.53 3.92
N PRO A 158 10.87 -30.72 3.29
CA PRO A 158 11.23 -31.97 3.96
C PRO A 158 12.71 -31.99 4.37
N ALA A 159 13.05 -32.77 5.39
CA ALA A 159 14.38 -32.85 5.97
C ALA A 159 15.47 -33.28 4.99
N GLU A 160 15.09 -34.15 4.02
CA GLU A 160 15.96 -34.64 2.97
C GLU A 160 16.20 -33.64 1.82
N ALA A 161 15.51 -32.49 1.79
CA ALA A 161 15.70 -31.50 0.74
C ALA A 161 17.08 -30.84 0.86
N ALA A 162 17.86 -30.83 -0.21
CA ALA A 162 19.22 -30.26 -0.21
C ALA A 162 19.28 -28.81 0.25
N GLN A 163 18.25 -28.00 -0.09
CA GLN A 163 18.15 -26.58 0.25
C GLN A 163 18.13 -26.30 1.77
N ASN A 164 17.63 -27.23 2.57
CA ASN A 164 17.54 -27.12 4.03
C ASN A 164 18.08 -28.36 4.75
N TYR A 165 18.97 -29.09 4.12
CA TYR A 165 19.50 -30.36 4.64
C TYR A 165 20.18 -30.17 6.00
N THR A 166 21.05 -29.16 6.15
CA THR A 166 21.79 -28.87 7.38
C THR A 166 20.89 -28.45 8.54
N THR A 167 19.70 -27.97 8.27
CA THR A 167 18.72 -27.58 9.28
C THR A 167 17.62 -28.62 9.49
N SER A 168 17.70 -29.77 8.83
CA SER A 168 16.64 -30.81 8.86
C SER A 168 15.29 -30.29 8.36
N GLY A 169 15.29 -29.60 7.21
CA GLY A 169 14.10 -29.08 6.57
C GLY A 169 13.49 -27.85 7.25
N LEU A 170 12.25 -27.53 6.89
CA LEU A 170 11.44 -26.45 7.49
C LEU A 170 10.01 -26.95 7.69
N ASP A 171 9.41 -26.61 8.83
CA ASP A 171 7.98 -26.80 9.10
C ASP A 171 7.47 -25.73 10.04
N TYR A 172 6.88 -24.68 9.50
CA TYR A 172 6.34 -23.60 10.31
C TYR A 172 5.16 -22.88 9.66
N SER A 173 4.39 -22.22 10.51
CA SER A 173 3.31 -21.34 10.08
C SER A 173 3.53 -19.91 10.62
N TYR A 174 3.07 -18.94 9.88
CA TYR A 174 3.16 -17.53 10.26
C TYR A 174 1.82 -16.81 10.13
N GLY A 175 1.70 -15.71 10.87
CA GLY A 175 0.49 -14.90 10.90
C GLY A 175 -0.42 -15.23 12.09
N PRO A 176 -1.64 -14.64 12.15
CA PRO A 176 -2.19 -13.74 11.14
C PRO A 176 -1.54 -12.34 11.15
N GLN A 177 -0.96 -11.97 10.01
CA GLN A 177 -0.56 -10.60 9.76
C GLN A 177 -1.82 -9.79 9.46
N LYS A 178 -1.97 -8.60 10.06
CA LYS A 178 -3.15 -7.76 9.87
C LYS A 178 -2.74 -6.37 9.38
N LYS A 179 -3.50 -5.85 8.40
CA LYS A 179 -3.41 -4.48 7.94
C LYS A 179 -4.77 -3.84 8.06
N GLU A 180 -4.83 -2.66 8.64
CA GLU A 180 -6.05 -1.90 8.87
C GLU A 180 -5.82 -0.45 8.44
N ASN A 181 -6.67 0.04 7.54
CA ASN A 181 -6.65 1.42 7.09
C ASN A 181 -8.03 2.04 7.29
N ARG A 182 -8.07 3.27 7.79
CA ARG A 182 -9.29 4.04 7.99
C ARG A 182 -9.14 5.39 7.31
N LEU A 183 -10.21 5.81 6.66
CA LEU A 183 -10.31 7.10 5.97
C LEU A 183 -11.54 7.85 6.47
N LEU A 184 -11.38 9.13 6.74
CA LEU A 184 -12.46 10.09 6.88
C LEU A 184 -12.11 11.32 6.06
N THR A 185 -12.96 11.64 5.08
CA THR A 185 -12.87 12.88 4.30
C THR A 185 -14.16 13.67 4.52
N LEU A 186 -14.04 14.93 4.86
CA LEU A 186 -15.15 15.88 5.00
C LEU A 186 -14.82 17.13 4.22
N TYR A 187 -15.71 17.59 3.34
CA TYR A 187 -15.55 18.89 2.73
C TYR A 187 -16.87 19.59 2.43
N ALA A 188 -16.79 20.89 2.37
CA ALA A 188 -17.84 21.76 1.83
C ALA A 188 -17.36 22.34 0.50
N ASN A 189 -18.23 22.34 -0.50
CA ASN A 189 -17.99 22.95 -1.80
C ASN A 189 -19.09 23.93 -2.11
N TYR A 190 -18.74 25.17 -2.35
CA TYR A 190 -19.61 26.24 -2.81
C TYR A 190 -19.29 26.56 -4.27
N ASN A 191 -20.30 26.43 -5.14
CA ASN A 191 -20.17 26.70 -6.57
C ASN A 191 -21.23 27.71 -7.01
N LYS A 192 -20.80 28.85 -7.55
CA LYS A 192 -21.69 29.94 -7.97
C LYS A 192 -21.20 30.58 -9.25
N LEU A 193 -22.11 30.67 -10.24
CA LEU A 193 -21.99 31.54 -11.38
C LEU A 193 -22.76 32.85 -11.09
N VAL A 194 -22.08 33.96 -11.17
CA VAL A 194 -22.65 35.32 -11.01
C VAL A 194 -22.63 35.99 -12.38
N GLU A 195 -23.72 35.76 -13.15
CA GLU A 195 -23.83 36.21 -14.55
C GLU A 195 -23.60 37.72 -14.76
N PRO A 196 -24.12 38.66 -13.90
CA PRO A 196 -23.94 40.10 -14.11
C PRO A 196 -22.49 40.53 -14.17
N ILE A 197 -21.62 39.83 -13.42
CA ILE A 197 -20.17 40.14 -13.40
C ILE A 197 -19.36 39.07 -14.15
N LYS A 198 -20.02 38.17 -14.90
CA LYS A 198 -19.41 37.10 -15.68
C LYS A 198 -18.37 36.28 -14.88
N SER A 199 -18.64 36.06 -13.61
CA SER A 199 -17.69 35.44 -12.68
C SER A 199 -18.23 34.14 -12.15
N SER A 200 -17.39 33.09 -12.19
CA SER A 200 -17.66 31.79 -11.59
C SER A 200 -16.71 31.53 -10.43
N PHE A 201 -17.28 31.14 -9.32
CA PHE A 201 -16.55 30.79 -8.08
C PHE A 201 -16.81 29.33 -7.75
N ASP A 202 -15.77 28.56 -7.49
CA ASP A 202 -15.83 27.23 -6.93
C ASP A 202 -14.85 27.18 -5.75
N VAL A 203 -15.41 27.13 -4.54
CA VAL A 203 -14.64 27.17 -3.29
C VAL A 203 -14.85 25.85 -2.57
N THR A 204 -13.75 25.18 -2.23
CA THR A 204 -13.77 23.96 -1.43
C THR A 204 -12.93 24.18 -0.16
N ALA A 205 -13.47 23.75 0.97
CA ALA A 205 -12.72 23.64 2.22
C ALA A 205 -12.97 22.26 2.83
N GLY A 206 -11.93 21.61 3.29
CA GLY A 206 -12.04 20.23 3.73
C GLY A 206 -11.02 19.77 4.75
N TYR A 207 -11.28 18.59 5.24
CA TYR A 207 -10.54 17.88 6.25
C TYR A 207 -10.39 16.41 5.82
N ASP A 208 -9.16 15.87 5.90
CA ASP A 208 -8.88 14.45 5.70
C ASP A 208 -8.20 13.88 6.94
N TYR A 209 -8.61 12.70 7.33
CA TYR A 209 -7.96 11.87 8.33
C TYR A 209 -7.71 10.48 7.74
N GLN A 210 -6.47 10.03 7.80
CA GLN A 210 -6.07 8.72 7.36
C GLN A 210 -5.27 8.03 8.46
N TYR A 211 -5.61 6.78 8.74
CA TYR A 211 -4.96 5.94 9.73
C TYR A 211 -4.55 4.62 9.10
N TRP A 212 -3.32 4.22 9.34
CA TRP A 212 -2.77 2.95 8.92
C TRP A 212 -2.21 2.20 10.11
N LYS A 213 -2.52 0.90 10.17
CA LYS A 213 -1.98 -0.01 11.16
C LYS A 213 -1.58 -1.32 10.48
N ALA A 214 -0.39 -1.82 10.83
CA ALA A 214 0.09 -3.14 10.45
C ALA A 214 0.57 -3.88 11.70
N THR A 215 0.06 -5.08 11.93
CA THR A 215 0.48 -5.94 13.03
C THR A 215 0.93 -7.29 12.51
N ASN A 216 2.10 -7.72 12.95
CA ASN A 216 2.59 -9.06 12.74
C ASN A 216 2.74 -9.71 14.13
N PRO A 217 2.17 -10.91 14.36
CA PRO A 217 2.41 -11.63 15.60
C PRO A 217 3.86 -12.14 15.67
N LEU A 218 4.29 -12.50 16.84
CA LEU A 218 5.49 -13.30 17.01
C LEU A 218 5.25 -14.67 16.35
N TYR A 219 6.23 -15.16 15.60
CA TYR A 219 6.26 -16.54 15.10
C TYR A 219 7.70 -17.06 15.07
N SER A 220 7.85 -18.37 15.09
CA SER A 220 9.13 -19.04 14.97
C SER A 220 9.19 -19.87 13.70
N GLU A 221 10.26 -19.73 12.96
CA GLU A 221 10.67 -20.64 11.90
C GLU A 221 11.24 -21.89 12.58
N MET A 222 10.69 -23.06 12.30
CA MET A 222 11.08 -24.34 12.89
C MET A 222 11.49 -25.30 11.79
N ASN A 223 12.37 -26.25 12.15
CA ASN A 223 12.64 -27.38 11.30
C ASN A 223 11.60 -28.50 11.49
N THR A 224 11.70 -29.56 10.71
CA THR A 224 10.80 -30.72 10.78
C THR A 224 10.89 -31.51 12.09
N LEU A 225 11.93 -31.28 12.90
CA LEU A 225 12.09 -31.86 14.24
C LEU A 225 11.46 -31.00 15.35
N GLY A 226 10.90 -29.83 14.99
CA GLY A 226 10.31 -28.89 15.95
C GLY A 226 11.35 -27.98 16.65
N GLU A 227 12.60 -27.94 16.17
CA GLU A 227 13.62 -27.07 16.70
C GLU A 227 13.46 -25.65 16.12
N VAL A 228 13.59 -24.65 16.97
CA VAL A 228 13.46 -23.24 16.58
C VAL A 228 14.76 -22.77 15.90
N LEU A 229 14.69 -22.47 14.62
CA LEU A 229 15.80 -21.94 13.84
C LEU A 229 15.90 -20.42 13.98
N LYS A 230 14.75 -19.73 13.97
CA LYS A 230 14.69 -18.28 14.07
C LYS A 230 13.35 -17.84 14.65
N THR A 231 13.37 -16.77 15.42
CA THR A 231 12.16 -16.15 15.96
C THR A 231 12.01 -14.73 15.42
N SER A 232 10.87 -14.46 14.78
CA SER A 232 10.49 -13.12 14.31
C SER A 232 9.66 -12.44 15.39
N LYS A 233 10.08 -11.24 15.81
CA LYS A 233 9.42 -10.47 16.86
C LYS A 233 8.05 -9.95 16.39
N ALA A 234 7.12 -9.86 17.31
CA ALA A 234 5.85 -9.17 17.05
C ALA A 234 6.08 -7.70 16.72
N THR A 235 5.31 -7.18 15.76
CA THR A 235 5.33 -5.76 15.41
C THR A 235 3.93 -5.17 15.44
N ASP A 236 3.80 -3.94 15.93
CA ASP A 236 2.58 -3.12 15.87
C ASP A 236 2.98 -1.74 15.37
N GLU A 237 2.88 -1.53 14.07
CA GLU A 237 3.22 -0.28 13.42
C GLU A 237 1.97 0.49 13.03
N ARG A 238 1.97 1.77 13.33
CA ARG A 238 0.85 2.65 12.99
C ARG A 238 1.32 4.05 12.63
N HIS A 239 0.62 4.69 11.72
CA HIS A 239 0.80 6.11 11.46
C HIS A 239 -0.53 6.78 11.08
N VAL A 240 -0.55 8.09 11.24
CA VAL A 240 -1.70 8.95 10.98
C VAL A 240 -1.26 10.10 10.10
N LEU A 241 -2.08 10.43 9.11
CA LEU A 241 -2.01 11.65 8.34
C LEU A 241 -3.30 12.43 8.55
N LEU A 242 -3.17 13.70 8.89
CA LEU A 242 -4.28 14.63 9.09
C LEU A 242 -4.06 15.85 8.23
N SER A 243 -5.08 16.30 7.52
CA SER A 243 -4.97 17.37 6.56
C SER A 243 -6.14 18.34 6.65
N TYR A 244 -5.83 19.63 6.54
CA TYR A 244 -6.80 20.68 6.26
C TYR A 244 -6.45 21.29 4.91
N TYR A 245 -7.47 21.57 4.10
CA TYR A 245 -7.23 22.18 2.80
C TYR A 245 -8.32 23.16 2.40
N GLY A 246 -7.91 24.15 1.63
CA GLY A 246 -8.79 25.09 0.98
C GLY A 246 -8.39 25.25 -0.48
N ARG A 247 -9.37 25.33 -1.38
CA ARG A 247 -9.19 25.53 -2.81
C ARG A 247 -10.19 26.55 -3.33
N LEU A 248 -9.71 27.49 -4.13
CA LEU A 248 -10.52 28.40 -4.91
C LEU A 248 -10.21 28.20 -6.38
N ASN A 249 -11.26 27.91 -7.18
CA ASN A 249 -11.24 28.09 -8.63
C ASN A 249 -12.09 29.30 -8.95
N TYR A 250 -11.50 30.27 -9.63
CA TYR A 250 -12.18 31.48 -10.08
C TYR A 250 -12.03 31.61 -11.59
N SER A 251 -13.13 31.96 -12.27
CA SER A 251 -13.09 32.25 -13.70
C SER A 251 -13.86 33.54 -13.99
N PHE A 252 -13.20 34.45 -14.71
CA PHE A 252 -13.82 35.66 -15.19
C PHE A 252 -14.02 35.61 -16.71
N ASP A 253 -15.26 35.82 -17.16
CA ASP A 253 -15.70 35.81 -18.56
C ASP A 253 -15.21 34.59 -19.38
N SER A 254 -14.98 33.45 -18.69
CA SER A 254 -14.37 32.25 -19.27
C SER A 254 -12.99 32.48 -19.92
N ARG A 255 -12.39 33.64 -19.73
CA ARG A 255 -11.09 34.06 -20.29
C ARG A 255 -9.95 33.98 -19.32
N TYR A 256 -10.17 34.48 -18.10
CA TYR A 256 -9.15 34.52 -17.05
C TYR A 256 -9.51 33.49 -15.97
N MET A 257 -8.58 32.66 -15.64
CA MET A 257 -8.77 31.59 -14.67
C MET A 257 -7.70 31.66 -13.60
N LEU A 258 -8.12 31.58 -12.35
CA LEU A 258 -7.25 31.47 -11.18
C LEU A 258 -7.63 30.19 -10.42
N THR A 259 -6.66 29.34 -10.14
CA THR A 259 -6.79 28.28 -9.15
C THR A 259 -5.77 28.51 -8.05
N THR A 260 -6.21 28.55 -6.81
CA THR A 260 -5.30 28.56 -5.67
C THR A 260 -5.70 27.48 -4.68
N THR A 261 -4.70 26.81 -4.10
CA THR A 261 -4.90 25.76 -3.10
C THR A 261 -3.90 25.97 -1.96
N VAL A 262 -4.35 25.80 -0.74
CA VAL A 262 -3.50 25.69 0.43
C VAL A 262 -3.85 24.40 1.14
N ARG A 263 -2.87 23.54 1.34
CA ARG A 263 -3.00 22.29 2.10
C ARG A 263 -2.03 22.33 3.28
N ARG A 264 -2.53 21.94 4.45
CA ARG A 264 -1.73 21.83 5.66
C ARG A 264 -1.87 20.43 6.22
N ASP A 265 -0.77 19.69 6.19
CA ASP A 265 -0.72 18.27 6.54
C ASP A 265 0.10 18.06 7.81
N ALA A 266 -0.35 17.15 8.66
CA ALA A 266 0.40 16.67 9.81
C ALA A 266 0.53 15.15 9.74
N THR A 267 1.74 14.65 9.95
CA THR A 267 2.00 13.21 10.02
C THR A 267 2.55 12.81 11.37
N SER A 268 2.14 11.63 11.86
CA SER A 268 2.70 11.06 13.08
C SER A 268 4.11 10.50 12.93
N ARG A 269 4.68 10.49 11.70
CA ARG A 269 6.05 10.07 11.43
C ARG A 269 7.10 11.10 11.87
N PHE A 270 6.66 12.31 12.21
CA PHE A 270 7.54 13.40 12.67
C PHE A 270 7.26 13.78 14.12
N ALA A 271 8.25 14.36 14.78
CA ALA A 271 8.10 14.89 16.13
C ALA A 271 7.04 16.01 16.20
N LYS A 272 6.45 16.20 17.39
CA LYS A 272 5.31 17.09 17.59
C LYS A 272 5.52 18.53 17.08
N ASN A 273 6.73 19.05 17.22
CA ASN A 273 7.12 20.43 16.84
C ASN A 273 7.33 20.63 15.33
N VAL A 274 7.56 19.57 14.54
CA VAL A 274 7.90 19.65 13.10
C VAL A 274 6.94 18.87 12.19
N ARG A 275 5.89 18.24 12.75
CA ARG A 275 4.97 17.37 12.01
C ARG A 275 4.09 18.06 10.98
N TRP A 276 3.89 19.37 11.10
CA TRP A 276 3.04 20.13 10.21
C TRP A 276 3.81 20.67 9.02
N GLY A 277 3.35 20.38 7.81
CA GLY A 277 3.77 21.00 6.56
C GLY A 277 2.66 21.84 5.95
N THR A 278 3.00 22.92 5.25
CA THR A 278 2.05 23.76 4.52
C THR A 278 2.47 23.82 3.05
N PHE A 279 1.55 23.49 2.16
CA PHE A 279 1.78 23.28 0.74
C PHE A 279 0.84 24.17 -0.08
N PRO A 280 1.27 25.40 -0.41
CA PRO A 280 0.51 26.30 -1.26
C PRO A 280 0.71 26.00 -2.74
N SER A 281 -0.31 26.29 -3.55
CA SER A 281 -0.20 26.32 -4.99
C SER A 281 -1.06 27.41 -5.60
N VAL A 282 -0.62 27.96 -6.73
CA VAL A 282 -1.38 28.92 -7.53
C VAL A 282 -1.19 28.61 -9.01
N ALA A 283 -2.26 28.69 -9.78
CA ALA A 283 -2.23 28.55 -11.22
C ALA A 283 -3.09 29.65 -11.87
N LEU A 284 -2.55 30.27 -12.88
CA LEU A 284 -3.21 31.26 -13.72
C LEU A 284 -3.41 30.68 -15.12
N GLY A 285 -4.55 30.98 -15.72
CA GLY A 285 -4.87 30.62 -17.09
C GLY A 285 -5.48 31.81 -17.83
N TRP A 286 -5.00 32.05 -19.04
CA TRP A 286 -5.52 33.08 -19.91
C TRP A 286 -5.88 32.47 -21.27
N ARG A 287 -7.15 32.55 -21.65
CA ARG A 287 -7.63 32.12 -22.96
C ARG A 287 -7.53 33.29 -23.94
N VAL A 288 -6.41 33.42 -24.62
CA VAL A 288 -6.07 34.54 -25.49
C VAL A 288 -6.98 34.63 -26.70
N THR A 289 -7.47 33.50 -27.20
CA THR A 289 -8.42 33.46 -28.34
C THR A 289 -9.78 34.09 -28.06
N GLU A 290 -10.15 34.27 -26.78
CA GLU A 290 -11.39 34.95 -26.41
C GLU A 290 -11.26 36.48 -26.32
N GLU A 291 -10.04 37.01 -26.51
CA GLU A 291 -9.82 38.43 -26.57
C GLU A 291 -10.32 39.04 -27.87
N SER A 292 -10.76 40.29 -27.82
CA SER A 292 -11.35 40.99 -28.95
C SER A 292 -10.45 41.04 -30.20
N PHE A 293 -9.13 41.07 -29.99
CA PHE A 293 -8.14 41.12 -31.08
C PHE A 293 -7.87 39.77 -31.73
N LEU A 294 -8.29 38.62 -31.14
CA LEU A 294 -8.13 37.28 -31.68
C LEU A 294 -9.44 36.54 -31.94
N LYS A 295 -10.55 37.04 -31.41
CA LYS A 295 -11.85 36.35 -31.44
C LYS A 295 -12.34 35.94 -32.82
N ASN A 296 -11.95 36.65 -33.88
CA ASN A 296 -12.31 36.37 -35.27
C ASN A 296 -11.18 35.74 -36.08
N ASN A 297 -10.11 35.29 -35.44
CA ASN A 297 -8.99 34.67 -36.11
C ASN A 297 -9.37 33.29 -36.66
N LYS A 298 -9.22 33.07 -37.97
CA LYS A 298 -9.54 31.81 -38.65
C LYS A 298 -8.45 30.76 -38.57
N VAL A 299 -7.24 31.15 -38.13
CA VAL A 299 -6.06 30.25 -38.07
C VAL A 299 -5.91 29.65 -36.68
N LEU A 300 -6.15 30.45 -35.63
CA LEU A 300 -6.02 30.00 -34.22
C LEU A 300 -7.41 29.72 -33.64
N SER A 301 -7.75 28.46 -33.50
CA SER A 301 -9.05 28.03 -32.91
C SER A 301 -9.04 28.09 -31.39
N ASN A 302 -7.88 27.86 -30.73
CA ASN A 302 -7.74 27.94 -29.28
C ASN A 302 -6.28 28.20 -28.90
N LEU A 303 -6.04 29.33 -28.24
CA LEU A 303 -4.77 29.66 -27.62
C LEU A 303 -4.98 29.96 -26.14
N LYS A 304 -4.39 29.15 -25.27
CA LYS A 304 -4.43 29.30 -23.83
C LYS A 304 -3.02 29.32 -23.25
N VAL A 305 -2.69 30.40 -22.55
CA VAL A 305 -1.46 30.53 -21.78
C VAL A 305 -1.75 30.13 -20.33
N ARG A 306 -0.85 29.40 -19.71
CA ARG A 306 -0.95 28.96 -18.32
C ARG A 306 0.38 29.19 -17.62
N ALA A 307 0.31 29.59 -16.36
CA ALA A 307 1.47 29.64 -15.47
C ALA A 307 1.05 29.09 -14.11
N SER A 308 1.92 28.30 -13.50
CA SER A 308 1.64 27.75 -12.18
C SER A 308 2.88 27.66 -11.31
N TYR A 309 2.64 27.80 -10.01
CA TYR A 309 3.60 27.58 -8.95
C TYR A 309 2.99 26.65 -7.91
N GLY A 310 3.77 25.72 -7.40
CA GLY A 310 3.29 24.81 -6.36
C GLY A 310 4.42 24.26 -5.51
N VAL A 311 4.09 24.05 -4.24
CA VAL A 311 4.93 23.33 -3.29
C VAL A 311 4.23 22.04 -2.90
N THR A 312 4.93 20.91 -2.99
CA THR A 312 4.45 19.61 -2.56
C THR A 312 5.34 19.06 -1.44
N GLY A 313 4.75 18.28 -0.55
CA GLY A 313 5.44 17.61 0.55
C GLY A 313 5.54 16.10 0.32
N GLN A 314 6.65 15.52 0.73
CA GLN A 314 6.90 14.08 0.72
C GLN A 314 7.27 13.62 2.12
N GLN A 315 6.68 12.49 2.56
CA GLN A 315 6.95 11.83 3.83
C GLN A 315 7.24 10.33 3.69
N ASP A 316 7.10 9.78 2.47
CA ASP A 316 7.31 8.35 2.24
C ASP A 316 8.79 7.99 2.20
N GLY A 317 9.09 6.71 2.42
CA GLY A 317 10.47 6.21 2.51
C GLY A 317 11.09 6.29 3.89
N ILE A 318 10.41 6.88 4.89
CA ILE A 318 10.85 6.94 6.28
C ILE A 318 10.02 6.02 7.19
N GLY A 319 10.65 5.46 8.22
CA GLY A 319 9.95 4.65 9.22
C GLY A 319 9.02 5.48 10.11
N ASN A 320 8.02 4.80 10.69
CA ASN A 320 6.97 5.46 11.50
C ASN A 320 7.49 6.10 12.80
N TYR A 321 8.69 5.67 13.28
CA TYR A 321 9.22 6.03 14.59
C TYR A 321 10.68 6.51 14.55
N ASN A 322 11.20 6.92 13.38
CA ASN A 322 12.60 7.34 13.23
C ASN A 322 12.97 8.59 14.02
N TYR A 323 11.97 9.35 14.48
CA TYR A 323 12.19 10.54 15.34
C TYR A 323 12.28 10.20 16.83
N LEU A 324 11.99 8.95 17.24
CA LEU A 324 12.02 8.52 18.63
C LEU A 324 13.38 7.92 18.97
N PRO A 325 13.96 8.26 20.15
CA PRO A 325 15.12 7.55 20.68
C PRO A 325 14.67 6.13 21.11
N ILE A 326 15.08 5.14 20.34
CA ILE A 326 14.80 3.72 20.60
C ILE A 326 16.10 3.02 20.93
N TYR A 327 16.08 2.17 21.94
CA TYR A 327 17.20 1.30 22.30
C TYR A 327 16.99 -0.09 21.72
N THR A 328 18.05 -0.66 21.19
CA THR A 328 18.08 -2.06 20.74
C THR A 328 18.90 -2.88 21.72
N ILE A 329 18.39 -4.05 22.09
CA ILE A 329 19.14 -5.02 22.89
C ILE A 329 20.26 -5.64 22.04
N SER A 330 21.37 -6.02 22.65
CA SER A 330 22.43 -6.79 21.99
C SER A 330 21.88 -8.15 21.51
N GLN A 331 22.49 -8.70 20.46
CA GLN A 331 22.11 -10.02 19.93
C GLN A 331 22.67 -11.12 20.85
N ASN A 332 22.09 -12.32 20.75
CA ASN A 332 22.63 -13.51 21.42
C ASN A 332 24.11 -13.71 21.07
N GLY A 333 24.92 -13.98 22.06
CA GLY A 333 26.36 -14.09 21.93
C GLY A 333 27.13 -12.75 21.98
N ALA A 334 26.41 -11.63 22.18
CA ALA A 334 27.00 -10.29 22.35
C ALA A 334 26.60 -9.68 23.71
N GLU A 335 26.61 -10.51 24.75
CA GLU A 335 26.38 -10.09 26.13
C GLU A 335 27.67 -9.47 26.69
N SER A 336 27.51 -8.52 27.62
CA SER A 336 28.62 -7.98 28.43
C SER A 336 28.71 -8.72 29.73
N ILE A 337 29.96 -9.01 30.20
CA ILE A 337 30.19 -9.63 31.48
C ILE A 337 30.24 -8.53 32.55
N MET A 338 29.35 -8.65 33.56
CA MET A 338 29.37 -7.81 34.74
C MET A 338 29.50 -8.71 35.98
N GLY A 339 30.68 -8.69 36.59
CA GLY A 339 31.01 -9.67 37.61
C GLY A 339 31.14 -11.07 36.99
N ASN A 340 30.30 -12.00 37.46
CA ASN A 340 30.24 -13.38 36.94
C ASN A 340 29.01 -13.61 36.00
N ASP A 341 28.21 -12.56 35.74
CA ASP A 341 26.95 -12.67 34.98
C ASP A 341 27.12 -12.14 33.57
N TYR A 342 26.56 -12.85 32.61
CA TYR A 342 26.37 -12.38 31.23
C TYR A 342 25.06 -11.61 31.14
N ILE A 343 25.16 -10.32 30.80
CA ILE A 343 23.96 -9.46 30.68
C ILE A 343 23.82 -8.89 29.29
N TYR A 344 22.57 -8.75 28.85
CA TYR A 344 22.27 -8.03 27.64
C TYR A 344 22.43 -6.53 27.84
N THR A 345 23.18 -5.89 26.95
CA THR A 345 23.33 -4.45 26.92
C THR A 345 22.39 -3.82 25.92
N TYR A 346 22.07 -2.55 26.11
CA TYR A 346 21.23 -1.76 25.23
C TYR A 346 22.09 -0.70 24.55
N ARG A 347 21.90 -0.54 23.24
CA ARG A 347 22.51 0.56 22.47
C ARG A 347 21.43 1.45 21.88
N PRO A 348 21.61 2.77 21.84
CA PRO A 348 20.70 3.65 21.15
C PRO A 348 20.72 3.36 19.64
N LYS A 349 19.53 3.30 19.03
CA LYS A 349 19.39 3.31 17.57
C LYS A 349 19.54 4.75 17.08
N SER A 350 20.12 4.95 15.90
CA SER A 350 20.13 6.26 15.26
C SER A 350 18.70 6.80 15.16
N TYR A 351 18.47 8.04 15.57
CA TYR A 351 17.22 8.76 15.42
C TYR A 351 17.47 10.18 14.97
N VAL A 352 16.46 10.81 14.36
CA VAL A 352 16.54 12.19 13.87
C VAL A 352 15.34 12.94 14.45
N SER A 353 15.57 13.72 15.50
CA SER A 353 14.52 14.41 16.25
C SER A 353 13.85 15.55 15.49
N ASP A 354 14.52 16.12 14.49
CA ASP A 354 14.07 17.24 13.64
C ASP A 354 13.68 16.80 12.22
N LEU A 355 13.45 15.51 12.04
CA LEU A 355 12.97 14.94 10.78
C LEU A 355 11.65 15.61 10.36
N LYS A 356 11.64 16.23 9.19
CA LYS A 356 10.53 17.03 8.67
C LYS A 356 10.19 16.70 7.23
N TRP A 357 9.13 17.29 6.72
CA TRP A 357 8.69 17.16 5.35
C TRP A 357 9.81 17.51 4.36
N GLU A 358 10.05 16.61 3.40
CA GLU A 358 10.77 16.95 2.18
C GLU A 358 9.84 17.77 1.29
N THR A 359 10.33 18.87 0.72
CA THR A 359 9.51 19.77 -0.09
C THR A 359 10.07 19.93 -1.49
N THR A 360 9.19 19.82 -2.46
CA THR A 360 9.50 20.09 -3.87
C THR A 360 8.74 21.31 -4.34
N THR A 361 9.47 22.30 -4.90
CA THR A 361 8.90 23.50 -5.50
C THR A 361 8.93 23.37 -7.02
N SER A 362 7.80 23.62 -7.66
CA SER A 362 7.64 23.49 -9.11
C SER A 362 7.06 24.74 -9.74
N TRP A 363 7.59 25.11 -10.89
CA TRP A 363 7.11 26.18 -11.76
C TRP A 363 6.79 25.59 -13.12
N ASN A 364 5.66 25.98 -13.71
CA ASN A 364 5.27 25.54 -15.06
C ASN A 364 4.68 26.73 -15.83
N VAL A 365 5.03 26.82 -17.09
CA VAL A 365 4.45 27.75 -18.06
C VAL A 365 4.01 27.00 -19.29
#